data_8fba679a986bf86025be37832ab6402e
#
_entry.id   8fba679a986bf86025be37832ab6402e
#
_cell.length_a   1.000
_cell.length_b   1.000
_cell.length_c   1.000
_cell.angle_alpha   90.00
_cell.angle_beta   90.00
_cell.angle_gamma   90.00
#
_symmetry.space_group_name_H-M   'P 1'
#
loop_
_entity.id
_entity.type
_entity.pdbx_description
1 polymer ?
#
loop_
_entity_poly.entity_id
_entity_poly.type
_entity_poly.pdbx_seq_one_letter_code
_entity_poly.pdbx_strand_id
1 'polypeptide(L)'
;RHSKETAMDQSGDGRLSRRTFAGVAGTAATFMIVPRHVLGAPFVPPSDKITLASIGLGRQGQAVTIELLERPDVQVVAVCDCNRFSKDYVEYGENDLLKSARRLLGPGYESWGADLASPGFTQFTQQFRTSLGMGGREPAKRLIEAYYGSRKGAGSGSYNGCAAYNDYRELLHKEKDLDAVYVATPDHWHAPISLAAMKQRKHVLCQKPMTHTIGDARRMAQMAREMKVATSLPVNNPSSEPTRLITEWLADGAIGHVSEVHNWSSRPFWPQGIARPLEAQPIPEGLDWNLWLGPAPERPFNHAYLPFVWRGWHDFGCGSFGDMGCYSFAGVFKILGLTPPVGVEACSSESFVESFPKASIVHLDYPAAGDRPAVRMSWYDGGLRPKRPAGLRADDQHYFQAGEDNEGILYVGDKGIILAGFNGNNPRVYPESKKYQPPARQPRGDRPRDVAIDQWVSACKGSGQAPLANFEIQSPVTEAFLLGCIAQRFPGERIEWDTAKMRITNSEKLNGYVDPAGRDLPAVAAG
;
A
#
# COMPACT_ATOMS: atom_id res chain seq x y z
N ARG A 1 -70.24 -24.86 -42.67
CA ARG A 1 -70.96 -23.74 -42.01
C ARG A 1 -70.24 -23.36 -40.73
N HIS A 2 -69.83 -22.11 -40.72
CA HIS A 2 -69.47 -21.23 -39.62
C HIS A 2 -68.09 -21.40 -38.98
N SER A 3 -67.20 -20.57 -39.50
CA SER A 3 -66.21 -19.71 -38.93
C SER A 3 -66.42 -19.32 -37.47
N LYS A 4 -65.29 -19.26 -36.71
CA LYS A 4 -64.98 -18.11 -35.84
C LYS A 4 -63.49 -18.07 -35.59
N GLU A 5 -62.89 -17.01 -36.09
CA GLU A 5 -61.64 -16.45 -35.68
C GLU A 5 -61.58 -16.16 -34.20
N THR A 6 -60.45 -16.37 -33.55
CA THR A 6 -60.15 -15.62 -32.35
C THR A 6 -58.66 -15.33 -32.31
N ALA A 7 -58.37 -14.10 -32.00
CA ALA A 7 -57.10 -13.37 -32.10
C ALA A 7 -55.94 -13.92 -31.27
N MET A 8 -54.75 -13.78 -31.83
CA MET A 8 -53.47 -13.83 -31.11
C MET A 8 -53.37 -12.66 -30.13
N ASP A 9 -53.05 -12.99 -28.90
CA ASP A 9 -52.48 -12.04 -27.94
C ASP A 9 -50.98 -12.42 -27.75
N GLN A 10 -50.07 -11.49 -28.13
CA GLN A 10 -48.64 -11.57 -27.94
C GLN A 10 -48.27 -10.71 -26.75
N SER A 11 -47.99 -11.32 -25.60
CA SER A 11 -47.04 -10.75 -24.61
C SER A 11 -46.68 -11.83 -23.59
N GLY A 12 -45.55 -12.48 -23.79
CA GLY A 12 -45.02 -13.48 -22.89
C GLY A 12 -43.53 -13.17 -22.62
N ASP A 13 -43.29 -12.54 -21.48
CA ASP A 13 -41.98 -12.23 -20.91
C ASP A 13 -41.16 -13.52 -20.71
N GLY A 14 -40.06 -13.66 -21.47
CA GLY A 14 -39.23 -14.88 -21.60
C GLY A 14 -38.30 -15.15 -20.41
N ARG A 15 -38.80 -15.10 -19.18
CA ARG A 15 -38.05 -15.53 -17.99
C ARG A 15 -38.33 -16.99 -17.67
N LEU A 16 -37.43 -17.88 -18.07
CA LEU A 16 -37.44 -19.28 -17.65
C LEU A 16 -37.35 -19.40 -16.13
N SER A 17 -38.31 -20.04 -15.49
CA SER A 17 -38.30 -20.29 -14.06
C SER A 17 -37.23 -21.34 -13.70
N ARG A 18 -36.68 -21.27 -12.47
CA ARG A 18 -35.69 -22.24 -11.95
C ARG A 18 -36.15 -23.71 -12.02
N ARG A 19 -37.45 -23.97 -12.08
CA ARG A 19 -38.00 -25.33 -12.25
C ARG A 19 -37.95 -25.84 -13.68
N THR A 20 -38.03 -24.96 -14.66
CA THR A 20 -37.92 -25.32 -16.10
C THR A 20 -36.49 -25.65 -16.49
N PHE A 21 -35.48 -25.03 -15.82
CA PHE A 21 -34.08 -25.33 -16.04
C PHE A 21 -33.67 -26.73 -15.55
N ALA A 22 -34.29 -27.22 -14.48
CA ALA A 22 -34.02 -28.56 -13.94
C ALA A 22 -34.64 -29.69 -14.80
N GLY A 23 -35.60 -29.41 -15.65
CA GLY A 23 -36.29 -30.42 -16.49
C GLY A 23 -35.60 -30.69 -17.84
N VAL A 24 -34.73 -29.82 -18.32
CA VAL A 24 -34.04 -29.93 -19.63
C VAL A 24 -32.60 -30.52 -19.50
N ALA A 25 -32.10 -30.73 -18.29
CA ALA A 25 -30.74 -31.22 -18.03
C ALA A 25 -30.56 -32.74 -18.22
N GLY A 26 -31.49 -33.43 -18.87
CA GLY A 26 -31.54 -34.92 -18.90
C GLY A 26 -30.75 -35.58 -20.03
N THR A 27 -30.16 -34.93 -21.02
CA THR A 27 -29.49 -35.59 -22.15
C THR A 27 -28.40 -34.78 -22.88
N ALA A 28 -27.66 -33.93 -22.18
CA ALA A 28 -26.41 -33.43 -22.71
C ALA A 28 -25.38 -33.44 -21.56
N ALA A 29 -24.47 -34.39 -21.59
CA ALA A 29 -23.21 -34.32 -20.81
C ALA A 29 -22.39 -33.13 -21.35
N THR A 30 -22.85 -31.92 -21.09
CA THR A 30 -22.05 -30.72 -21.24
C THR A 30 -21.04 -30.76 -20.11
N PHE A 31 -19.78 -30.97 -20.43
CA PHE A 31 -18.68 -30.65 -19.53
C PHE A 31 -18.85 -29.19 -19.12
N MET A 32 -19.49 -28.95 -18.00
CA MET A 32 -19.40 -27.64 -17.34
C MET A 32 -17.95 -27.52 -16.90
N ILE A 33 -17.18 -26.73 -17.63
CA ILE A 33 -15.89 -26.24 -17.15
C ILE A 33 -16.26 -25.33 -15.98
N VAL A 34 -16.28 -25.91 -14.78
CA VAL A 34 -16.41 -25.14 -13.55
C VAL A 34 -15.14 -24.29 -13.47
N PRO A 35 -15.23 -22.96 -13.49
CA PRO A 35 -14.06 -22.10 -13.35
C PRO A 35 -13.22 -22.51 -12.12
N ARG A 36 -11.90 -22.40 -12.22
CA ARG A 36 -10.94 -22.90 -11.21
C ARG A 36 -11.23 -22.45 -9.78
N HIS A 37 -11.90 -21.30 -9.62
CA HIS A 37 -12.23 -20.66 -8.35
C HIS A 37 -13.51 -21.14 -7.68
N VAL A 38 -14.34 -21.94 -8.34
CA VAL A 38 -15.62 -22.45 -7.77
C VAL A 38 -15.42 -23.49 -6.65
N LEU A 39 -14.21 -23.92 -6.37
CA LEU A 39 -13.88 -24.89 -5.33
C LEU A 39 -13.63 -24.21 -3.97
N GLY A 40 -14.61 -23.49 -3.46
CA GLY A 40 -14.50 -22.72 -2.22
C GLY A 40 -14.47 -23.53 -0.92
N ALA A 41 -14.09 -22.89 0.18
CA ALA A 41 -14.19 -23.46 1.53
C ALA A 41 -15.65 -23.68 1.93
N PRO A 42 -15.93 -24.62 2.88
CA PRO A 42 -17.28 -25.16 3.12
C PRO A 42 -18.33 -24.17 3.63
N PHE A 43 -17.95 -22.91 3.96
CA PHE A 43 -18.84 -21.97 4.66
C PHE A 43 -19.25 -20.72 3.87
N VAL A 44 -18.59 -20.40 2.75
CA VAL A 44 -18.95 -19.26 1.87
C VAL A 44 -19.20 -19.77 0.47
N PRO A 45 -20.39 -19.54 -0.13
CA PRO A 45 -20.65 -19.93 -1.50
C PRO A 45 -19.60 -19.35 -2.45
N PRO A 46 -19.17 -20.10 -3.48
CA PRO A 46 -18.21 -19.60 -4.46
C PRO A 46 -18.61 -18.28 -5.12
N SER A 47 -19.92 -18.07 -5.34
CA SER A 47 -20.49 -16.83 -5.87
C SER A 47 -20.33 -15.60 -4.96
N ASP A 48 -20.03 -15.82 -3.68
CA ASP A 48 -19.94 -14.77 -2.67
C ASP A 48 -18.50 -14.44 -2.28
N LYS A 49 -17.53 -15.10 -2.93
CA LYS A 49 -16.10 -14.85 -2.75
C LYS A 49 -15.58 -13.82 -3.74
N ILE A 50 -14.68 -12.98 -3.26
CA ILE A 50 -13.89 -12.09 -4.08
C ILE A 50 -12.73 -12.89 -4.69
N THR A 51 -12.71 -13.04 -6.01
CA THR A 51 -11.59 -13.65 -6.74
C THR A 51 -10.48 -12.62 -6.93
N LEU A 52 -9.27 -12.97 -6.51
CA LEU A 52 -8.18 -12.01 -6.39
C LEU A 52 -6.90 -12.53 -7.04
N ALA A 53 -6.16 -11.62 -7.71
CA ALA A 53 -4.76 -11.83 -8.08
C ALA A 53 -3.82 -10.97 -7.22
N SER A 54 -2.72 -11.57 -6.75
CA SER A 54 -1.64 -10.84 -6.06
C SER A 54 -0.51 -10.51 -7.04
N ILE A 55 -0.14 -9.21 -7.13
CA ILE A 55 0.86 -8.67 -8.06
C ILE A 55 1.98 -8.01 -7.25
N GLY A 56 3.22 -8.49 -7.44
CA GLY A 56 4.38 -8.13 -6.61
C GLY A 56 4.47 -9.02 -5.37
N LEU A 57 5.31 -10.05 -5.45
CA LEU A 57 5.42 -11.13 -4.45
C LEU A 57 6.75 -11.06 -3.70
N GLY A 58 7.22 -9.84 -3.40
CA GLY A 58 8.27 -9.63 -2.42
C GLY A 58 7.76 -9.90 -0.99
N ARG A 59 8.56 -9.57 0.02
CA ARG A 59 8.21 -9.82 1.42
C ARG A 59 6.82 -9.30 1.78
N GLN A 60 6.52 -8.03 1.47
CA GLN A 60 5.24 -7.40 1.84
C GLN A 60 4.08 -7.99 1.04
N GLY A 61 4.31 -8.26 -0.24
CA GLY A 61 3.31 -8.88 -1.12
C GLY A 61 2.88 -10.24 -0.60
N GLN A 62 3.82 -11.11 -0.25
CA GLN A 62 3.51 -12.43 0.30
C GLN A 62 2.89 -12.35 1.70
N ALA A 63 3.36 -11.44 2.58
CA ALA A 63 2.81 -11.30 3.93
C ALA A 63 1.32 -10.94 3.91
N VAL A 64 0.91 -9.98 3.07
CA VAL A 64 -0.51 -9.63 2.95
C VAL A 64 -1.30 -10.68 2.16
N THR A 65 -0.68 -11.37 1.19
CA THR A 65 -1.33 -12.52 0.53
C THR A 65 -1.68 -13.62 1.53
N ILE A 66 -0.81 -13.90 2.53
CA ILE A 66 -1.11 -14.81 3.64
C ILE A 66 -2.34 -14.33 4.42
N GLU A 67 -2.42 -13.05 4.76
CA GLU A 67 -3.57 -12.46 5.46
C GLU A 67 -4.86 -12.52 4.63
N LEU A 68 -4.77 -12.36 3.32
CA LEU A 68 -5.90 -12.51 2.39
C LEU A 68 -6.37 -13.96 2.28
N LEU A 69 -5.47 -14.94 2.31
CA LEU A 69 -5.81 -16.37 2.31
C LEU A 69 -6.57 -16.80 3.57
N GLU A 70 -6.32 -16.15 4.72
CA GLU A 70 -7.02 -16.43 5.97
C GLU A 70 -8.50 -15.98 5.94
N ARG A 71 -8.90 -15.13 4.99
CA ARG A 71 -10.27 -14.64 4.86
C ARG A 71 -11.14 -15.62 4.09
N PRO A 72 -12.25 -16.09 4.68
CA PRO A 72 -13.10 -17.10 4.04
C PRO A 72 -13.82 -16.61 2.78
N ASP A 73 -13.97 -15.30 2.64
CA ASP A 73 -14.66 -14.62 1.54
C ASP A 73 -13.71 -14.07 0.46
N VAL A 74 -12.42 -14.39 0.54
CA VAL A 74 -11.41 -14.08 -0.48
C VAL A 74 -10.85 -15.38 -1.06
N GLN A 75 -10.65 -15.41 -2.36
CA GLN A 75 -10.00 -16.51 -3.06
C GLN A 75 -8.88 -15.99 -3.96
N VAL A 76 -7.63 -16.28 -3.60
CA VAL A 76 -6.47 -15.93 -4.44
C VAL A 76 -6.31 -16.99 -5.52
N VAL A 77 -6.47 -16.59 -6.79
CA VAL A 77 -6.47 -17.51 -7.95
C VAL A 77 -5.29 -17.32 -8.88
N ALA A 78 -4.57 -16.21 -8.77
CA ALA A 78 -3.41 -15.93 -9.60
C ALA A 78 -2.36 -15.11 -8.86
N VAL A 79 -1.12 -15.24 -9.29
CA VAL A 79 0.04 -14.45 -8.83
C VAL A 79 0.80 -13.88 -10.01
N CYS A 80 1.39 -12.69 -9.83
CA CYS A 80 2.24 -12.08 -10.85
C CYS A 80 3.45 -11.42 -10.21
N ASP A 81 4.64 -11.75 -10.71
CA ASP A 81 5.88 -11.07 -10.35
C ASP A 81 6.89 -11.26 -11.48
N CYS A 82 7.60 -10.21 -11.87
CA CYS A 82 8.68 -10.28 -12.85
C CYS A 82 9.90 -11.08 -12.34
N ASN A 83 9.97 -11.36 -11.03
CA ASN A 83 10.93 -12.29 -10.44
C ASN A 83 10.27 -13.66 -10.22
N ARG A 84 10.87 -14.71 -10.79
CA ARG A 84 10.39 -16.08 -10.58
C ARG A 84 10.61 -16.53 -9.15
N PHE A 85 11.83 -16.38 -8.65
CA PHE A 85 12.23 -16.81 -7.31
C PHE A 85 13.55 -16.17 -6.89
N SER A 86 13.66 -15.77 -5.64
CA SER A 86 14.90 -15.37 -4.99
C SER A 86 14.86 -15.68 -3.49
N LYS A 87 16.03 -15.79 -2.86
CA LYS A 87 16.22 -15.96 -1.42
C LYS A 87 16.89 -14.75 -0.74
N ASP A 88 17.00 -13.64 -1.42
CA ASP A 88 17.66 -12.42 -0.97
C ASP A 88 16.70 -11.28 -0.61
N TYR A 89 15.40 -11.56 -0.52
CA TYR A 89 14.44 -10.58 -0.03
C TYR A 89 14.65 -10.31 1.46
N VAL A 90 14.55 -9.03 1.84
CA VAL A 90 14.78 -8.58 3.22
C VAL A 90 13.62 -8.95 4.13
N GLU A 91 13.93 -9.63 5.23
CA GLU A 91 12.99 -9.97 6.31
C GLU A 91 13.47 -9.40 7.64
N TYR A 92 12.54 -9.03 8.54
CA TYR A 92 12.87 -8.47 9.86
C TYR A 92 13.27 -9.54 10.88
N GLY A 93 12.87 -10.78 10.68
CA GLY A 93 13.27 -11.93 11.45
C GLY A 93 13.62 -13.10 10.54
N GLU A 94 14.41 -14.03 11.05
CA GLU A 94 14.89 -15.18 10.27
C GLU A 94 13.74 -16.02 9.72
N ASN A 95 13.62 -16.06 8.39
CA ASN A 95 12.59 -16.81 7.67
C ASN A 95 11.15 -16.51 8.14
N ASP A 96 10.82 -15.26 8.45
CA ASP A 96 9.50 -14.86 8.98
C ASP A 96 8.34 -15.24 8.06
N LEU A 97 8.50 -15.06 6.74
CA LEU A 97 7.48 -15.45 5.76
C LEU A 97 7.28 -16.96 5.76
N LEU A 98 8.37 -17.73 5.79
CA LEU A 98 8.29 -19.17 5.81
C LEU A 98 7.63 -19.70 7.09
N LYS A 99 7.95 -19.11 8.24
CA LYS A 99 7.29 -19.40 9.52
C LYS A 99 5.79 -19.06 9.47
N SER A 100 5.44 -17.94 8.86
CA SER A 100 4.04 -17.51 8.69
C SER A 100 3.27 -18.44 7.73
N ALA A 101 3.91 -18.87 6.63
CA ALA A 101 3.35 -19.83 5.69
C ALA A 101 3.06 -21.19 6.37
N ARG A 102 4.02 -21.71 7.14
CA ARG A 102 3.84 -22.98 7.89
C ARG A 102 2.72 -22.89 8.91
N ARG A 103 2.61 -21.77 9.63
CA ARG A 103 1.50 -21.50 10.56
C ARG A 103 0.15 -21.47 9.86
N LEU A 104 0.05 -20.82 8.70
CA LEU A 104 -1.14 -20.79 7.86
C LEU A 104 -1.57 -22.18 7.41
N LEU A 105 -0.62 -23.01 6.99
CA LEU A 105 -0.88 -24.37 6.53
C LEU A 105 -1.31 -25.32 7.65
N GLY A 106 -0.82 -25.10 8.87
CA GLY A 106 -1.17 -25.86 10.06
C GLY A 106 -0.32 -27.11 10.28
N PRO A 107 -0.76 -27.99 11.21
CA PRO A 107 -0.03 -29.21 11.56
C PRO A 107 0.24 -30.12 10.35
N GLY A 108 1.41 -30.74 10.31
CA GLY A 108 1.88 -31.58 9.21
C GLY A 108 2.64 -30.85 8.11
N TYR A 109 2.77 -29.51 8.21
CA TYR A 109 3.50 -28.69 7.26
C TYR A 109 4.77 -28.04 7.83
N GLU A 110 5.32 -28.58 8.93
CA GLU A 110 6.50 -28.05 9.62
C GLU A 110 7.75 -28.02 8.70
N SER A 111 7.85 -28.96 7.77
CA SER A 111 8.93 -29.02 6.76
C SER A 111 8.60 -28.35 5.43
N TRP A 112 7.38 -27.84 5.25
CA TRP A 112 6.99 -27.18 3.99
C TRP A 112 7.96 -26.06 3.64
N GLY A 113 8.41 -26.02 2.39
CA GLY A 113 9.29 -24.97 1.91
C GLY A 113 10.68 -24.97 2.56
N ALA A 114 11.19 -26.11 3.05
CA ALA A 114 12.55 -26.18 3.59
C ALA A 114 13.61 -25.74 2.56
N ASP A 115 13.36 -26.00 1.29
CA ASP A 115 14.16 -25.56 0.15
C ASP A 115 14.10 -24.03 -0.10
N LEU A 116 13.10 -23.34 0.45
CA LEU A 116 12.90 -21.88 0.34
C LEU A 116 13.61 -21.10 1.45
N ALA A 117 14.06 -21.76 2.50
CA ALA A 117 14.74 -21.14 3.62
C ALA A 117 16.04 -20.45 3.17
N SER A 118 16.31 -19.29 3.74
CA SER A 118 17.57 -18.57 3.60
C SER A 118 18.24 -18.45 4.96
N PRO A 119 19.47 -18.96 5.13
CA PRO A 119 20.26 -18.72 6.35
C PRO A 119 21.00 -17.38 6.30
N GLY A 120 20.86 -16.62 5.19
CA GLY A 120 21.57 -15.39 4.94
C GLY A 120 21.03 -14.21 5.74
N PHE A 121 21.86 -13.19 5.84
CA PHE A 121 21.47 -11.88 6.36
C PHE A 121 22.13 -10.78 5.53
N THR A 122 21.58 -9.56 5.61
CA THR A 122 22.21 -8.36 5.09
C THR A 122 22.31 -7.31 6.18
N GLN A 123 23.29 -6.44 6.08
CA GLN A 123 23.50 -5.34 7.01
C GLN A 123 23.49 -4.04 6.24
N PHE A 124 22.51 -3.18 6.52
CA PHE A 124 22.40 -1.88 5.88
C PHE A 124 23.18 -0.79 6.63
N THR A 125 23.20 -0.87 7.95
CA THR A 125 23.97 0.02 8.83
C THR A 125 24.65 -0.79 9.94
N GLN A 126 25.56 -0.18 10.69
CA GLN A 126 26.17 -0.84 11.87
C GLN A 126 25.14 -1.32 12.90
N GLN A 127 23.99 -0.65 12.96
CA GLN A 127 22.91 -0.89 13.93
C GLN A 127 21.76 -1.72 13.35
N PHE A 128 21.61 -1.81 12.03
CA PHE A 128 20.49 -2.46 11.39
C PHE A 128 20.93 -3.64 10.51
N ARG A 129 20.73 -4.83 11.04
CA ARG A 129 20.95 -6.11 10.38
C ARG A 129 19.60 -6.80 10.19
N THR A 130 19.34 -7.33 9.00
CA THR A 130 18.13 -8.06 8.66
C THR A 130 18.45 -9.44 8.15
N SER A 131 17.49 -10.35 8.29
CA SER A 131 17.55 -11.66 7.66
C SER A 131 17.19 -11.58 6.18
N LEU A 132 17.61 -12.55 5.43
CA LEU A 132 17.16 -12.79 4.06
C LEU A 132 16.09 -13.86 4.05
N GLY A 133 15.22 -13.82 3.04
CA GLY A 133 14.10 -14.73 2.89
C GLY A 133 13.61 -14.87 1.46
N MET A 134 12.55 -15.64 1.30
CA MET A 134 12.00 -15.98 -0.01
C MET A 134 11.19 -14.83 -0.64
N GLY A 135 11.23 -14.73 -1.97
CA GLY A 135 10.38 -13.83 -2.77
C GLY A 135 10.18 -14.35 -4.18
N GLY A 136 9.22 -13.74 -4.90
CA GLY A 136 8.86 -14.07 -6.27
C GLY A 136 7.60 -14.91 -6.40
N ARG A 137 7.17 -15.12 -7.66
CA ARG A 137 5.88 -15.78 -7.96
C ARG A 137 5.82 -17.27 -7.64
N GLU A 138 6.93 -18.01 -7.75
CA GLU A 138 6.94 -19.46 -7.50
C GLU A 138 6.67 -19.81 -6.03
N PRO A 139 7.35 -19.23 -5.03
CA PRO A 139 7.03 -19.50 -3.63
C PRO A 139 5.60 -19.15 -3.26
N ALA A 140 5.09 -18.02 -3.79
CA ALA A 140 3.71 -17.59 -3.54
C ALA A 140 2.69 -18.56 -4.14
N LYS A 141 2.88 -18.99 -5.40
CA LYS A 141 2.05 -20.01 -6.04
C LYS A 141 2.03 -21.31 -5.23
N ARG A 142 3.22 -21.83 -4.86
CA ARG A 142 3.35 -23.05 -4.06
C ARG A 142 2.60 -22.93 -2.72
N LEU A 143 2.66 -21.77 -2.06
CA LEU A 143 1.95 -21.56 -0.80
C LEU A 143 0.43 -21.58 -1.02
N ILE A 144 -0.08 -20.85 -2.01
CA ILE A 144 -1.52 -20.79 -2.32
C ILE A 144 -2.07 -22.17 -2.65
N GLU A 145 -1.34 -22.95 -3.46
CA GLU A 145 -1.73 -24.30 -3.84
C GLU A 145 -1.70 -25.27 -2.65
N ALA A 146 -0.68 -25.19 -1.79
CA ALA A 146 -0.61 -25.96 -0.55
C ALA A 146 -1.77 -25.60 0.40
N TYR A 147 -2.08 -24.32 0.54
CA TYR A 147 -3.17 -23.84 1.40
C TYR A 147 -4.54 -24.39 0.97
N TYR A 148 -4.89 -24.25 -0.30
CA TYR A 148 -6.17 -24.80 -0.79
C TYR A 148 -6.18 -26.32 -0.85
N GLY A 149 -5.02 -26.96 -1.10
CA GLY A 149 -4.86 -28.40 -1.03
C GLY A 149 -5.11 -28.97 0.37
N SER A 150 -4.58 -28.31 1.40
CA SER A 150 -4.74 -28.75 2.80
C SER A 150 -6.21 -28.69 3.29
N ARG A 151 -7.05 -27.88 2.65
CA ARG A 151 -8.46 -27.68 3.05
C ARG A 151 -9.46 -28.57 2.30
N LYS A 152 -9.01 -29.32 1.28
CA LYS A 152 -9.87 -30.24 0.51
C LYS A 152 -10.14 -31.59 1.20
N GLY A 153 -9.54 -31.84 2.34
CA GLY A 153 -9.66 -33.11 3.08
C GLY A 153 -8.71 -34.20 2.56
N ALA A 154 -8.42 -35.18 3.42
CA ALA A 154 -7.58 -36.32 3.10
C ALA A 154 -8.22 -37.15 1.97
N GLY A 155 -7.55 -37.23 0.81
CA GLY A 155 -8.00 -38.00 -0.35
C GLY A 155 -8.30 -37.20 -1.61
N SER A 156 -8.41 -35.86 -1.57
CA SER A 156 -8.49 -35.02 -2.75
C SER A 156 -7.07 -34.68 -3.22
N GLY A 157 -6.74 -35.00 -4.47
CA GLY A 157 -5.42 -34.76 -5.07
C GLY A 157 -4.90 -33.32 -4.93
N SER A 158 -3.67 -33.06 -5.37
CA SER A 158 -3.05 -31.74 -5.34
C SER A 158 -3.93 -30.67 -5.96
N TYR A 159 -4.05 -29.50 -5.29
CA TYR A 159 -4.68 -28.33 -5.90
C TYR A 159 -3.63 -27.59 -6.75
N ASN A 160 -3.90 -27.45 -8.05
CA ASN A 160 -3.02 -26.75 -9.01
C ASN A 160 -3.77 -25.57 -9.68
N GLY A 161 -4.63 -24.90 -8.92
CA GLY A 161 -5.55 -23.88 -9.45
C GLY A 161 -5.03 -22.45 -9.38
N CYS A 162 -3.79 -22.21 -8.94
CA CYS A 162 -3.20 -20.88 -8.94
C CYS A 162 -2.39 -20.66 -10.24
N ALA A 163 -2.81 -19.68 -11.06
CA ALA A 163 -2.07 -19.26 -12.25
C ALA A 163 -0.87 -18.37 -11.84
N ALA A 164 0.21 -18.42 -12.62
CA ALA A 164 1.40 -17.58 -12.38
C ALA A 164 1.82 -16.85 -13.65
N TYR A 165 2.06 -15.55 -13.53
CA TYR A 165 2.38 -14.65 -14.63
C TYR A 165 3.66 -13.87 -14.35
N ASN A 166 4.41 -13.58 -15.42
CA ASN A 166 5.55 -12.68 -15.36
C ASN A 166 5.12 -11.21 -15.49
N ASP A 167 4.11 -10.97 -16.31
CA ASP A 167 3.61 -9.65 -16.69
C ASP A 167 2.13 -9.50 -16.28
N TYR A 168 1.83 -8.42 -15.55
CA TYR A 168 0.46 -8.12 -15.10
C TYR A 168 -0.52 -7.88 -16.26
N ARG A 169 -0.03 -7.44 -17.43
CA ARG A 169 -0.84 -7.22 -18.63
C ARG A 169 -1.35 -8.54 -19.19
N GLU A 170 -0.50 -9.58 -19.18
CA GLU A 170 -0.89 -10.94 -19.52
C GLU A 170 -1.91 -11.49 -18.52
N LEU A 171 -1.66 -11.31 -17.22
CA LEU A 171 -2.58 -11.69 -16.15
C LEU A 171 -3.97 -11.07 -16.37
N LEU A 172 -4.06 -9.76 -16.54
CA LEU A 172 -5.33 -9.05 -16.73
C LEU A 172 -6.01 -9.42 -18.06
N HIS A 173 -5.24 -9.84 -19.06
CA HIS A 173 -5.78 -10.33 -20.33
C HIS A 173 -6.37 -11.74 -20.22
N LYS A 174 -5.73 -12.62 -19.47
CA LYS A 174 -6.12 -14.04 -19.36
C LYS A 174 -7.16 -14.30 -18.25
N GLU A 175 -7.04 -13.66 -17.11
CA GLU A 175 -7.91 -13.86 -15.95
C GLU A 175 -9.09 -12.86 -15.94
N LYS A 176 -10.08 -13.11 -16.83
CA LYS A 176 -11.24 -12.21 -17.00
C LYS A 176 -12.20 -12.20 -15.82
N ASP A 177 -12.27 -13.32 -15.09
CA ASP A 177 -13.21 -13.53 -13.98
C ASP A 177 -12.69 -13.00 -12.62
N LEU A 178 -11.57 -12.26 -12.62
CA LEU A 178 -11.10 -11.59 -11.41
C LEU A 178 -12.08 -10.48 -10.99
N ASP A 179 -12.36 -10.40 -9.69
CA ASP A 179 -13.05 -9.26 -9.08
C ASP A 179 -12.05 -8.17 -8.67
N ALA A 180 -10.85 -8.56 -8.25
CA ALA A 180 -9.91 -7.66 -7.61
C ALA A 180 -8.45 -8.00 -7.89
N VAL A 181 -7.57 -7.01 -7.68
CA VAL A 181 -6.12 -7.19 -7.62
C VAL A 181 -5.56 -6.60 -6.32
N TYR A 182 -4.55 -7.27 -5.79
CA TYR A 182 -3.66 -6.73 -4.75
C TYR A 182 -2.32 -6.37 -5.39
N VAL A 183 -1.89 -5.10 -5.28
CA VAL A 183 -0.67 -4.56 -5.88
C VAL A 183 0.35 -4.26 -4.79
N ALA A 184 1.51 -4.90 -4.84
CA ALA A 184 2.59 -4.77 -3.85
C ALA A 184 3.99 -4.75 -4.48
N THR A 185 4.08 -4.13 -5.62
CA THR A 185 5.31 -3.87 -6.38
C THR A 185 6.14 -2.73 -5.74
N PRO A 186 7.31 -2.36 -6.26
CA PRO A 186 7.92 -1.06 -5.99
C PRO A 186 7.02 0.11 -6.41
N ASP A 187 7.24 1.29 -5.81
CA ASP A 187 6.32 2.43 -5.86
C ASP A 187 6.01 2.89 -7.29
N HIS A 188 7.00 2.88 -8.19
CA HIS A 188 6.86 3.32 -9.59
C HIS A 188 5.90 2.45 -10.43
N TRP A 189 5.57 1.25 -9.95
CA TRP A 189 4.64 0.35 -10.60
C TRP A 189 3.20 0.40 -10.04
N HIS A 190 2.98 1.05 -8.89
CA HIS A 190 1.67 1.08 -8.25
C HIS A 190 0.57 1.64 -9.17
N ALA A 191 0.82 2.81 -9.77
CA ALA A 191 -0.18 3.46 -10.63
C ALA A 191 -0.40 2.73 -11.97
N PRO A 192 0.61 2.35 -12.76
CA PRO A 192 0.40 1.64 -14.01
C PRO A 192 -0.45 0.39 -13.87
N ILE A 193 -0.18 -0.44 -12.85
CA ILE A 193 -0.92 -1.67 -12.60
C ILE A 193 -2.34 -1.38 -12.12
N SER A 194 -2.49 -0.48 -11.13
CA SER A 194 -3.79 -0.13 -10.56
C SER A 194 -4.73 0.50 -11.60
N LEU A 195 -4.23 1.41 -12.42
CA LEU A 195 -5.01 2.03 -13.50
C LEU A 195 -5.44 1.01 -14.55
N ALA A 196 -4.56 0.09 -14.94
CA ALA A 196 -4.91 -0.98 -15.89
C ALA A 196 -5.99 -1.91 -15.34
N ALA A 197 -5.94 -2.27 -14.06
CA ALA A 197 -6.95 -3.07 -13.39
C ALA A 197 -8.29 -2.33 -13.28
N MET A 198 -8.28 -1.07 -12.84
CA MET A 198 -9.49 -0.25 -12.70
C MET A 198 -10.19 0.00 -14.04
N LYS A 199 -9.44 0.19 -15.16
CA LYS A 199 -10.01 0.26 -16.51
C LYS A 199 -10.84 -0.99 -16.87
N GLN A 200 -10.50 -2.15 -16.31
CA GLN A 200 -11.25 -3.40 -16.46
C GLN A 200 -12.26 -3.62 -15.31
N ARG A 201 -12.60 -2.56 -14.55
CA ARG A 201 -13.52 -2.58 -13.42
C ARG A 201 -13.13 -3.54 -12.31
N LYS A 202 -11.84 -3.83 -12.15
CA LYS A 202 -11.34 -4.62 -11.02
C LYS A 202 -11.16 -3.72 -9.80
N HIS A 203 -11.56 -4.20 -8.63
CA HIS A 203 -11.26 -3.56 -7.36
C HIS A 203 -9.76 -3.60 -7.08
N VAL A 204 -9.22 -2.62 -6.36
CA VAL A 204 -7.78 -2.52 -6.14
C VAL A 204 -7.45 -2.32 -4.66
N LEU A 205 -6.65 -3.22 -4.12
CA LEU A 205 -5.89 -3.04 -2.89
C LEU A 205 -4.44 -2.73 -3.28
N CYS A 206 -3.97 -1.50 -3.06
CA CYS A 206 -2.61 -1.10 -3.44
C CYS A 206 -1.74 -0.84 -2.21
N GLN A 207 -0.49 -1.28 -2.22
CA GLN A 207 0.46 -0.94 -1.15
C GLN A 207 0.77 0.56 -1.10
N LYS A 208 1.30 0.97 0.03
CA LYS A 208 1.79 2.32 0.27
C LYS A 208 3.25 2.46 -0.24
N PRO A 209 3.66 3.69 -0.58
CA PRO A 209 2.84 4.88 -0.83
C PRO A 209 1.91 4.67 -2.04
N MET A 210 0.82 5.42 -2.12
CA MET A 210 -0.21 5.20 -3.14
C MET A 210 0.37 5.24 -4.56
N THR A 211 1.22 6.23 -4.85
CA THR A 211 1.86 6.42 -6.13
C THR A 211 3.27 7.01 -5.98
N HIS A 212 3.98 7.02 -7.09
CA HIS A 212 5.31 7.59 -7.24
C HIS A 212 5.28 9.03 -7.80
N THR A 213 4.17 9.46 -8.43
CA THR A 213 4.00 10.80 -9.00
C THR A 213 2.69 11.43 -8.54
N ILE A 214 2.63 12.77 -8.52
CA ILE A 214 1.43 13.52 -8.14
C ILE A 214 0.33 13.33 -9.19
N GLY A 215 0.68 13.37 -10.48
CA GLY A 215 -0.27 13.15 -11.57
C GLY A 215 -0.97 11.80 -11.45
N ASP A 216 -0.21 10.75 -11.12
CA ASP A 216 -0.76 9.41 -10.90
C ASP A 216 -1.71 9.33 -9.71
N ALA A 217 -1.40 10.02 -8.61
CA ALA A 217 -2.27 10.03 -7.43
C ALA A 217 -3.67 10.58 -7.79
N ARG A 218 -3.73 11.65 -8.56
CA ARG A 218 -5.00 12.21 -9.03
C ARG A 218 -5.69 11.31 -10.04
N ARG A 219 -4.94 10.74 -11.01
CA ARG A 219 -5.50 9.79 -11.99
C ARG A 219 -6.11 8.56 -11.33
N MET A 220 -5.43 8.00 -10.32
CA MET A 220 -5.95 6.83 -9.60
C MET A 220 -7.25 7.17 -8.84
N ALA A 221 -7.30 8.29 -8.14
CA ALA A 221 -8.51 8.74 -7.44
C ALA A 221 -9.68 9.02 -8.41
N GLN A 222 -9.39 9.67 -9.53
CA GLN A 222 -10.39 9.94 -10.58
C GLN A 222 -10.91 8.62 -11.20
N MET A 223 -10.02 7.73 -11.61
CA MET A 223 -10.37 6.44 -12.21
C MET A 223 -11.22 5.58 -11.27
N ALA A 224 -10.90 5.56 -9.97
CA ALA A 224 -11.68 4.83 -8.98
C ALA A 224 -13.15 5.30 -8.92
N ARG A 225 -13.37 6.62 -8.96
CA ARG A 225 -14.72 7.21 -9.02
C ARG A 225 -15.45 6.87 -10.33
N GLU A 226 -14.79 7.06 -11.47
CA GLU A 226 -15.36 6.82 -12.79
C GLU A 226 -15.77 5.36 -13.00
N MET A 227 -14.88 4.44 -12.58
CA MET A 227 -15.13 3.00 -12.72
C MET A 227 -16.01 2.42 -11.61
N LYS A 228 -16.26 3.20 -10.53
CA LYS A 228 -17.03 2.79 -9.35
C LYS A 228 -16.49 1.52 -8.71
N VAL A 229 -15.19 1.43 -8.56
CA VAL A 229 -14.50 0.30 -7.96
C VAL A 229 -14.06 0.61 -6.53
N ALA A 230 -14.09 -0.40 -5.67
CA ALA A 230 -13.56 -0.29 -4.31
C ALA A 230 -12.04 -0.25 -4.34
N THR A 231 -11.46 0.74 -3.65
CA THR A 231 -10.01 0.91 -3.54
C THR A 231 -9.60 1.08 -2.09
N SER A 232 -8.40 0.64 -1.72
CA SER A 232 -7.84 0.89 -0.40
C SER A 232 -6.31 0.78 -0.40
N LEU A 233 -5.68 1.44 0.58
CA LEU A 233 -4.29 1.20 0.97
C LEU A 233 -4.29 0.45 2.31
N PRO A 234 -3.50 -0.62 2.50
CA PRO A 234 -3.38 -1.33 3.78
C PRO A 234 -2.44 -0.56 4.73
N VAL A 235 -2.79 0.67 5.03
CA VAL A 235 -2.10 1.59 5.93
C VAL A 235 -2.92 1.85 7.18
N ASN A 236 -2.38 2.67 8.09
CA ASN A 236 -3.10 3.11 9.26
C ASN A 236 -4.42 3.81 8.87
N ASN A 237 -5.48 3.36 9.49
CA ASN A 237 -6.79 3.95 9.32
C ASN A 237 -6.78 5.39 9.87
N PRO A 238 -7.12 6.41 9.06
CA PRO A 238 -7.23 7.79 9.52
C PRO A 238 -8.32 7.99 10.59
N SER A 239 -9.15 7.00 10.86
CA SER A 239 -10.13 6.97 11.95
C SER A 239 -9.74 6.01 13.08
N SER A 240 -8.44 5.72 13.23
CA SER A 240 -7.92 4.94 14.35
C SER A 240 -8.26 5.60 15.71
N GLU A 241 -8.26 4.80 16.77
CA GLU A 241 -8.53 5.32 18.13
C GLU A 241 -7.60 6.49 18.52
N PRO A 242 -6.28 6.43 18.27
CA PRO A 242 -5.41 7.58 18.53
C PRO A 242 -5.82 8.85 17.77
N THR A 243 -6.18 8.72 16.49
CA THR A 243 -6.65 9.86 15.68
C THR A 243 -7.92 10.46 16.25
N ARG A 244 -8.91 9.61 16.61
CA ARG A 244 -10.16 10.04 17.24
C ARG A 244 -9.89 10.77 18.55
N LEU A 245 -9.05 10.21 19.41
CA LEU A 245 -8.73 10.78 20.72
C LEU A 245 -8.06 12.15 20.59
N ILE A 246 -7.06 12.30 19.72
CA ILE A 246 -6.42 13.59 19.47
C ILE A 246 -7.43 14.59 18.91
N THR A 247 -8.31 14.17 17.99
CA THR A 247 -9.37 15.03 17.44
C THR A 247 -10.30 15.56 18.55
N GLU A 248 -10.75 14.70 19.45
CA GLU A 248 -11.61 15.06 20.58
C GLU A 248 -10.90 16.05 21.54
N TRP A 249 -9.63 15.81 21.85
CA TRP A 249 -8.85 16.70 22.73
C TRP A 249 -8.63 18.08 22.10
N LEU A 250 -8.37 18.14 20.80
CA LEU A 250 -8.23 19.43 20.10
C LEU A 250 -9.56 20.18 20.03
N ALA A 251 -10.67 19.48 19.75
CA ALA A 251 -12.01 20.08 19.75
C ALA A 251 -12.41 20.62 21.13
N ASP A 252 -11.94 19.99 22.21
CA ASP A 252 -12.14 20.43 23.60
C ASP A 252 -11.13 21.53 24.05
N GLY A 253 -10.23 21.95 23.13
CA GLY A 253 -9.28 23.04 23.38
C GLY A 253 -8.07 22.66 24.24
N ALA A 254 -7.71 21.39 24.32
CA ALA A 254 -6.66 20.88 25.21
C ALA A 254 -5.32 21.62 25.07
N ILE A 255 -4.98 22.04 23.87
CA ILE A 255 -3.74 22.79 23.55
C ILE A 255 -4.01 24.10 22.80
N GLY A 256 -5.30 24.51 22.68
CA GLY A 256 -5.69 25.67 21.92
C GLY A 256 -5.58 25.45 20.39
N HIS A 257 -5.23 26.50 19.66
CA HIS A 257 -5.11 26.45 18.19
C HIS A 257 -3.75 25.90 17.77
N VAL A 258 -3.75 24.82 16.98
CA VAL A 258 -2.52 24.20 16.47
C VAL A 258 -1.95 25.05 15.34
N SER A 259 -0.68 25.46 15.45
CA SER A 259 0.06 26.21 14.43
C SER A 259 1.22 25.41 13.83
N GLU A 260 1.74 24.40 14.55
CA GLU A 260 2.83 23.57 14.05
C GLU A 260 2.55 22.08 14.32
N VAL A 261 2.98 21.24 13.37
CA VAL A 261 3.05 19.80 13.55
C VAL A 261 4.44 19.33 13.17
N HIS A 262 5.09 18.56 14.03
CA HIS A 262 6.39 17.95 13.74
C HIS A 262 6.23 16.44 13.74
N ASN A 263 6.71 15.79 12.69
CA ASN A 263 6.71 14.34 12.55
C ASN A 263 8.12 13.87 12.20
N TRP A 264 8.65 12.90 12.90
CA TRP A 264 10.00 12.41 12.68
C TRP A 264 10.06 10.89 12.62
N SER A 265 10.99 10.38 11.79
CA SER A 265 11.25 8.96 11.62
C SER A 265 12.74 8.66 11.75
N SER A 266 13.05 7.49 12.27
CA SER A 266 14.44 6.98 12.34
C SER A 266 14.98 6.53 10.97
N ARG A 267 14.12 6.45 9.95
CA ARG A 267 14.51 6.05 8.59
C ARG A 267 15.35 7.15 7.90
N PRO A 268 16.11 6.79 6.85
CA PRO A 268 16.27 5.47 6.26
C PRO A 268 17.30 4.60 7.00
N PHE A 269 17.08 3.29 7.01
CA PHE A 269 18.12 2.32 7.33
C PHE A 269 18.66 1.59 6.07
N TRP A 270 18.03 1.79 4.92
CA TRP A 270 18.51 1.40 3.61
C TRP A 270 19.41 2.48 3.01
N PRO A 271 20.25 2.14 2.00
CA PRO A 271 21.13 3.11 1.36
C PRO A 271 20.36 4.26 0.70
N GLN A 272 20.65 5.49 1.14
CA GLN A 272 20.28 6.77 0.51
C GLN A 272 21.49 7.70 0.58
N GLY A 273 21.48 8.80 -0.18
CA GLY A 273 22.60 9.72 -0.26
C GLY A 273 23.84 9.05 -0.85
N ILE A 274 23.66 8.32 -1.93
CA ILE A 274 24.71 7.59 -2.64
C ILE A 274 24.64 7.88 -4.14
N ALA A 275 25.80 7.83 -4.80
CA ALA A 275 25.88 7.96 -6.25
C ALA A 275 25.38 6.69 -6.96
N ARG A 276 25.01 6.84 -8.23
CA ARG A 276 24.71 5.72 -9.11
C ARG A 276 25.88 4.74 -9.15
N PRO A 277 25.63 3.42 -9.03
CA PRO A 277 26.68 2.44 -9.28
C PRO A 277 27.15 2.51 -10.74
N LEU A 278 28.47 2.50 -10.92
CA LEU A 278 29.07 2.62 -12.26
C LEU A 278 29.14 1.27 -12.98
N GLU A 279 29.17 0.16 -12.24
CA GLU A 279 29.34 -1.18 -12.79
C GLU A 279 27.99 -1.84 -13.04
N ALA A 280 27.86 -2.48 -14.21
CA ALA A 280 26.80 -3.41 -14.50
C ALA A 280 27.07 -4.75 -13.83
N GLN A 281 26.06 -5.36 -13.25
CA GLN A 281 26.13 -6.70 -12.67
C GLN A 281 25.24 -7.67 -13.46
N PRO A 282 25.53 -8.98 -13.42
CA PRO A 282 24.67 -9.98 -14.04
C PRO A 282 23.24 -9.90 -13.46
N ILE A 283 22.27 -9.95 -14.35
CA ILE A 283 20.85 -10.05 -13.94
C ILE A 283 20.64 -11.41 -13.26
N PRO A 284 20.08 -11.47 -12.04
CA PRO A 284 19.78 -12.73 -11.38
C PRO A 284 18.89 -13.63 -12.20
N GLU A 285 19.14 -14.94 -12.15
CA GLU A 285 18.31 -15.92 -12.84
C GLU A 285 16.84 -15.82 -12.39
N GLY A 286 15.93 -15.74 -13.36
CA GLY A 286 14.49 -15.63 -13.10
C GLY A 286 13.96 -14.23 -12.89
N LEU A 287 14.79 -13.20 -12.88
CA LEU A 287 14.38 -11.81 -12.87
C LEU A 287 14.29 -11.24 -14.28
N ASP A 288 13.13 -10.76 -14.68
CA ASP A 288 12.98 -9.93 -15.87
C ASP A 288 13.27 -8.46 -15.48
N TRP A 289 14.52 -8.04 -15.72
CA TRP A 289 14.97 -6.69 -15.35
C TRP A 289 14.25 -5.59 -16.12
N ASN A 290 13.90 -5.83 -17.38
CA ASN A 290 13.20 -4.84 -18.18
C ASN A 290 11.76 -4.61 -17.71
N LEU A 291 11.05 -5.68 -17.34
CA LEU A 291 9.75 -5.57 -16.67
C LEU A 291 9.87 -4.95 -15.27
N TRP A 292 10.95 -5.26 -14.53
CA TRP A 292 11.15 -4.65 -13.22
C TRP A 292 11.33 -3.13 -13.34
N LEU A 293 12.14 -2.65 -14.29
CA LEU A 293 12.33 -1.22 -14.56
C LEU A 293 11.01 -0.52 -14.91
N GLY A 294 10.16 -1.18 -15.71
CA GLY A 294 8.85 -0.63 -16.06
C GLY A 294 8.92 0.76 -16.67
N PRO A 295 8.17 1.73 -16.11
CA PRO A 295 8.15 3.10 -16.60
C PRO A 295 9.44 3.90 -16.30
N ALA A 296 10.33 3.37 -15.46
CA ALA A 296 11.57 4.05 -15.12
C ALA A 296 12.57 4.02 -16.29
N PRO A 297 13.51 4.96 -16.37
CA PRO A 297 14.55 5.00 -17.40
C PRO A 297 15.38 3.71 -17.44
N GLU A 298 15.76 3.29 -18.63
CA GLU A 298 16.65 2.14 -18.80
C GLU A 298 18.00 2.33 -18.14
N ARG A 299 18.47 1.28 -17.49
CA ARG A 299 19.79 1.20 -16.87
C ARG A 299 20.25 -0.24 -16.70
N PRO A 300 21.57 -0.48 -16.66
CA PRO A 300 22.12 -1.78 -16.32
C PRO A 300 21.68 -2.23 -14.92
N PHE A 301 21.54 -3.54 -14.75
CA PHE A 301 21.25 -4.11 -13.43
C PHE A 301 22.42 -3.90 -12.45
N ASN A 302 22.05 -3.63 -11.20
CA ASN A 302 22.97 -3.64 -10.06
C ASN A 302 22.20 -3.94 -8.78
N HIS A 303 22.77 -4.71 -7.85
CA HIS A 303 22.19 -5.04 -6.56
C HIS A 303 21.92 -3.82 -5.66
N ALA A 304 22.48 -2.64 -5.97
CA ALA A 304 22.13 -1.39 -5.31
C ALA A 304 20.70 -0.92 -5.59
N TYR A 305 19.97 -1.54 -6.54
CA TYR A 305 18.59 -1.20 -6.86
C TYR A 305 17.56 -2.13 -6.23
N LEU A 306 17.88 -3.41 -6.02
CA LEU A 306 16.96 -4.39 -5.43
C LEU A 306 17.70 -5.59 -4.80
N PRO A 307 17.00 -6.38 -3.95
CA PRO A 307 15.65 -6.14 -3.42
C PRO A 307 15.66 -5.08 -2.32
N PHE A 308 14.51 -4.53 -1.94
CA PHE A 308 14.28 -3.58 -0.84
C PHE A 308 14.88 -2.19 -1.01
N VAL A 309 16.15 -2.07 -1.45
CA VAL A 309 16.95 -0.82 -1.50
C VAL A 309 16.49 0.17 -2.58
N TRP A 310 15.62 -0.24 -3.49
CA TRP A 310 15.00 0.61 -4.51
C TRP A 310 14.32 1.88 -3.93
N ARG A 311 13.93 1.83 -2.66
CA ARG A 311 13.30 2.95 -1.93
C ARG A 311 14.13 4.22 -1.93
N GLY A 312 15.45 4.08 -1.91
CA GLY A 312 16.39 5.20 -1.90
C GLY A 312 16.60 5.90 -3.24
N TRP A 313 16.06 5.34 -4.34
CA TRP A 313 16.29 5.84 -5.70
C TRP A 313 15.07 6.59 -6.22
N HIS A 314 15.29 7.80 -6.72
CA HIS A 314 14.24 8.67 -7.24
C HIS A 314 13.37 8.07 -8.34
N ASP A 315 13.90 7.14 -9.14
CA ASP A 315 13.16 6.53 -10.24
C ASP A 315 12.30 5.34 -9.82
N PHE A 316 12.49 4.82 -8.61
CA PHE A 316 11.84 3.58 -8.16
C PHE A 316 11.00 3.74 -6.90
N GLY A 317 11.39 4.66 -6.01
CA GLY A 317 10.77 4.85 -4.72
C GLY A 317 10.62 6.30 -4.32
N CYS A 318 10.03 6.52 -3.15
CA CYS A 318 9.72 7.84 -2.60
C CYS A 318 10.61 8.22 -1.41
N GLY A 319 11.74 7.55 -1.23
CA GLY A 319 12.66 7.79 -0.12
C GLY A 319 12.05 7.55 1.25
N SER A 320 12.79 7.90 2.29
CA SER A 320 12.33 7.81 3.68
C SER A 320 11.05 8.59 3.93
N PHE A 321 10.93 9.78 3.37
CA PHE A 321 9.77 10.63 3.56
C PHE A 321 8.50 10.01 2.98
N GLY A 322 8.48 9.60 1.73
CA GLY A 322 7.31 8.98 1.12
C GLY A 322 6.98 7.60 1.69
N ASP A 323 8.01 6.79 1.99
CA ASP A 323 7.82 5.45 2.56
C ASP A 323 7.16 5.50 3.96
N MET A 324 7.48 6.51 4.77
CA MET A 324 7.01 6.61 6.15
C MET A 324 5.91 7.66 6.35
N GLY A 325 5.97 8.80 5.67
CA GLY A 325 5.00 9.89 5.83
C GLY A 325 3.55 9.45 5.52
N CYS A 326 3.37 8.52 4.59
CA CYS A 326 2.05 7.97 4.26
C CYS A 326 1.32 7.33 5.46
N TYR A 327 2.03 6.89 6.50
CA TYR A 327 1.42 6.31 7.70
C TYR A 327 0.88 7.36 8.68
N SER A 328 1.61 8.46 8.87
CA SER A 328 1.27 9.47 9.89
C SER A 328 0.45 10.62 9.33
N PHE A 329 0.71 11.05 8.09
CA PHE A 329 0.06 12.22 7.49
C PHE A 329 -1.45 12.06 7.34
N ALA A 330 -1.95 10.86 7.02
CA ALA A 330 -3.38 10.61 6.90
C ALA A 330 -4.15 10.95 8.20
N GLY A 331 -3.55 10.64 9.37
CA GLY A 331 -4.09 11.04 10.67
C GLY A 331 -4.10 12.55 10.86
N VAL A 332 -2.99 13.24 10.55
CA VAL A 332 -2.88 14.71 10.66
C VAL A 332 -3.86 15.42 9.73
N PHE A 333 -3.98 14.97 8.49
CA PHE A 333 -4.94 15.50 7.52
C PHE A 333 -6.37 15.41 8.03
N LYS A 334 -6.73 14.26 8.62
CA LYS A 334 -8.06 14.05 9.21
C LYS A 334 -8.28 14.95 10.45
N ILE A 335 -7.30 15.01 11.34
CA ILE A 335 -7.39 15.77 12.61
C ILE A 335 -7.55 17.27 12.34
N LEU A 336 -6.76 17.82 11.42
CA LEU A 336 -6.69 19.26 11.16
C LEU A 336 -7.47 19.70 9.92
N GLY A 337 -8.14 18.78 9.21
CA GLY A 337 -8.88 19.10 7.98
C GLY A 337 -7.96 19.68 6.89
N LEU A 338 -6.76 19.11 6.71
CA LEU A 338 -5.80 19.64 5.74
C LEU A 338 -6.18 19.25 4.31
N THR A 339 -5.78 20.13 3.40
CA THR A 339 -5.73 19.93 1.93
C THR A 339 -4.26 19.90 1.51
N PRO A 340 -3.89 19.67 0.24
CA PRO A 340 -2.49 19.80 -0.16
C PRO A 340 -1.89 21.16 0.25
N PRO A 341 -0.58 21.20 0.58
CA PRO A 341 0.08 22.43 1.02
C PRO A 341 0.16 23.46 -0.10
N VAL A 342 0.30 24.73 0.24
CA VAL A 342 0.52 25.82 -0.73
C VAL A 342 2.00 26.16 -0.92
N GLY A 343 2.85 25.75 0.02
CA GLY A 343 4.29 25.96 -0.03
C GLY A 343 5.04 24.77 0.56
N VAL A 344 6.16 24.39 -0.06
CA VAL A 344 7.02 23.32 0.41
C VAL A 344 8.48 23.69 0.22
N GLU A 345 9.31 23.41 1.22
CA GLU A 345 10.75 23.58 1.14
C GLU A 345 11.47 22.45 1.90
N ALA A 346 12.66 22.12 1.45
CA ALA A 346 13.47 21.12 2.11
C ALA A 346 14.90 21.62 2.37
N CYS A 347 15.47 21.21 3.49
CA CYS A 347 16.92 21.19 3.68
C CYS A 347 17.35 19.74 3.94
N SER A 348 18.53 19.38 3.44
CA SER A 348 18.99 18.01 3.50
C SER A 348 20.49 17.92 3.69
N SER A 349 20.96 16.75 4.10
CA SER A 349 22.35 16.37 3.95
C SER A 349 22.74 16.38 2.47
N GLU A 350 23.98 15.99 2.17
CA GLU A 350 24.45 15.85 0.79
C GLU A 350 23.39 15.15 -0.09
N SER A 351 23.05 15.78 -1.21
CA SER A 351 22.06 15.29 -2.17
C SER A 351 22.74 14.78 -3.43
N PHE A 352 22.20 13.71 -3.98
CA PHE A 352 22.61 13.12 -5.25
C PHE A 352 21.48 13.23 -6.27
N VAL A 353 21.84 13.33 -7.54
CA VAL A 353 20.87 13.54 -8.63
C VAL A 353 19.81 12.41 -8.68
N GLU A 354 20.19 11.19 -8.31
CA GLU A 354 19.36 9.99 -8.51
C GLU A 354 18.92 9.30 -7.22
N SER A 355 19.46 9.69 -6.07
CA SER A 355 19.06 9.12 -4.79
C SER A 355 18.60 10.19 -3.81
N PHE A 356 17.66 9.81 -2.94
CA PHE A 356 17.19 10.65 -1.86
C PHE A 356 18.30 10.96 -0.88
N PRO A 357 18.26 12.11 -0.18
CA PRO A 357 19.27 12.45 0.82
C PRO A 357 19.22 11.49 2.02
N LYS A 358 20.37 11.31 2.68
CA LYS A 358 20.49 10.47 3.86
C LYS A 358 19.70 11.00 5.06
N ALA A 359 19.56 12.33 5.15
CA ALA A 359 18.80 13.00 6.19
C ALA A 359 18.19 14.29 5.63
N SER A 360 16.98 14.61 6.04
CA SER A 360 16.29 15.82 5.59
C SER A 360 15.32 16.39 6.62
N ILE A 361 15.01 17.67 6.44
CA ILE A 361 13.89 18.36 7.05
C ILE A 361 13.05 18.92 5.91
N VAL A 362 11.76 18.59 5.88
CA VAL A 362 10.82 19.11 4.89
C VAL A 362 9.73 19.89 5.60
N HIS A 363 9.54 21.14 5.19
CA HIS A 363 8.47 22.00 5.68
C HIS A 363 7.35 22.10 4.66
N LEU A 364 6.11 21.95 5.13
CA LEU A 364 4.89 22.06 4.32
C LEU A 364 4.00 23.12 4.96
N ASP A 365 3.64 24.14 4.19
CA ASP A 365 2.84 25.28 4.67
C ASP A 365 1.38 25.11 4.22
N TYR A 366 0.47 25.18 5.17
CA TYR A 366 -0.98 25.10 4.98
C TYR A 366 -1.62 26.44 5.37
N PRO A 367 -2.44 27.05 4.50
CA PRO A 367 -3.09 28.32 4.81
C PRO A 367 -4.12 28.16 5.91
N ALA A 368 -4.50 29.27 6.55
CA ALA A 368 -5.66 29.31 7.42
C ALA A 368 -6.93 28.89 6.68
N ALA A 369 -7.84 28.20 7.35
CA ALA A 369 -9.11 27.75 6.79
C ALA A 369 -10.20 27.68 7.87
N GLY A 370 -11.29 28.45 7.70
CA GLY A 370 -12.28 28.62 8.76
C GLY A 370 -11.63 29.13 10.05
N ASP A 371 -11.90 28.47 11.17
CA ASP A 371 -11.33 28.82 12.47
C ASP A 371 -9.90 28.27 12.70
N ARG A 372 -9.41 27.42 11.80
CA ARG A 372 -8.06 26.87 11.89
C ARG A 372 -7.04 27.90 11.41
N PRO A 373 -6.03 28.24 12.22
CA PRO A 373 -4.93 29.11 11.78
C PRO A 373 -4.12 28.45 10.66
N ALA A 374 -3.20 29.21 10.06
CA ALA A 374 -2.17 28.62 9.20
C ALA A 374 -1.37 27.58 10.02
N VAL A 375 -0.99 26.47 9.36
CA VAL A 375 -0.23 25.40 9.98
C VAL A 375 1.03 25.14 9.19
N ARG A 376 2.17 25.02 9.87
CA ARG A 376 3.39 24.47 9.30
C ARG A 376 3.57 23.04 9.79
N MET A 377 3.61 22.10 8.85
CA MET A 377 3.98 20.71 9.13
C MET A 377 5.44 20.50 8.75
N SER A 378 6.20 19.86 9.64
CA SER A 378 7.63 19.62 9.45
C SER A 378 7.91 18.12 9.59
N TRP A 379 8.52 17.54 8.58
CA TRP A 379 9.06 16.20 8.58
C TRP A 379 10.55 16.21 8.91
N TYR A 380 11.02 15.18 9.63
CA TYR A 380 12.42 14.98 9.94
C TYR A 380 12.78 13.50 9.73
N ASP A 381 13.91 13.22 9.10
CA ASP A 381 14.43 11.87 8.95
C ASP A 381 15.96 11.79 9.08
N GLY A 382 16.51 10.59 8.91
CA GLY A 382 17.95 10.36 9.01
C GLY A 382 18.54 10.65 10.39
N GLY A 383 17.74 10.53 11.45
CA GLY A 383 18.14 10.80 12.84
C GLY A 383 17.92 12.25 13.28
N LEU A 384 17.44 13.12 12.38
CA LEU A 384 17.04 14.49 12.72
C LEU A 384 15.72 14.49 13.50
N ARG A 385 15.52 15.51 14.32
CA ARG A 385 14.32 15.69 15.15
C ARG A 385 13.97 17.17 15.32
N PRO A 386 12.71 17.49 15.66
CA PRO A 386 12.34 18.85 16.04
C PRO A 386 13.11 19.28 17.30
N LYS A 387 13.21 20.59 17.49
CA LYS A 387 13.69 21.15 18.75
C LYS A 387 12.78 20.70 19.88
N ARG A 388 13.33 20.31 21.03
CA ARG A 388 12.57 19.96 22.22
C ARG A 388 11.72 21.15 22.66
N PRO A 389 10.38 20.99 22.81
CA PRO A 389 9.50 22.05 23.29
C PRO A 389 9.88 22.53 24.68
N ALA A 390 9.67 23.83 24.92
CA ALA A 390 9.77 24.38 26.27
C ALA A 390 8.75 23.68 27.19
N GLY A 391 9.16 23.33 28.41
CA GLY A 391 8.31 22.62 29.36
C GLY A 391 8.38 21.08 29.27
N LEU A 392 8.93 20.52 28.21
CA LEU A 392 9.20 19.08 28.17
C LEU A 392 10.53 18.78 28.89
N ARG A 393 10.51 17.84 29.82
CA ARG A 393 11.70 17.47 30.60
C ARG A 393 12.79 16.92 29.69
N ALA A 394 14.05 17.12 30.08
CA ALA A 394 15.21 16.67 29.32
C ALA A 394 15.30 15.13 29.22
N ASP A 395 14.75 14.45 30.23
CA ASP A 395 14.73 13.00 30.39
C ASP A 395 13.38 12.37 30.00
N ASP A 396 12.48 13.10 29.31
CA ASP A 396 11.19 12.56 28.87
C ASP A 396 11.42 11.41 27.89
N GLN A 397 11.10 10.21 28.32
CA GLN A 397 11.33 8.97 27.57
C GLN A 397 10.50 8.89 26.28
N HIS A 398 9.39 9.64 26.18
CA HIS A 398 8.56 9.63 24.96
C HIS A 398 9.15 10.49 23.85
N TYR A 399 9.94 11.51 24.20
CA TYR A 399 10.65 12.34 23.24
C TYR A 399 12.04 11.77 22.89
N PHE A 400 12.65 11.06 23.83
CA PHE A 400 14.01 10.54 23.75
C PHE A 400 14.11 9.02 23.82
N GLN A 401 13.09 8.29 23.31
CA GLN A 401 13.26 6.85 23.24
C GLN A 401 14.54 6.54 22.47
N ALA A 402 15.51 5.96 23.18
CA ALA A 402 16.74 5.48 22.58
C ALA A 402 16.42 4.14 21.87
N GLY A 403 16.77 4.03 20.60
CA GLY A 403 16.58 2.80 19.83
C GLY A 403 16.05 3.05 18.42
N GLU A 404 15.82 1.98 17.68
CA GLU A 404 15.34 1.99 16.30
C GLU A 404 13.94 2.60 16.15
N ASP A 405 13.11 2.55 17.19
CA ASP A 405 11.73 3.07 17.21
C ASP A 405 11.63 4.53 17.67
N ASN A 406 12.70 5.30 17.46
CA ASN A 406 12.73 6.70 17.85
C ASN A 406 11.99 7.58 16.85
N GLU A 407 10.69 7.39 16.81
CA GLU A 407 9.76 8.03 15.89
C GLU A 407 8.62 8.67 16.67
N GLY A 408 8.08 9.77 16.18
CA GLY A 408 7.00 10.45 16.89
C GLY A 408 6.32 11.53 16.10
N ILE A 409 5.30 12.09 16.74
CA ILE A 409 4.57 13.25 16.25
C ILE A 409 4.29 14.24 17.41
N LEU A 410 4.43 15.52 17.12
CA LEU A 410 4.21 16.61 18.06
C LEU A 410 3.28 17.64 17.42
N TYR A 411 2.17 17.93 18.08
CA TYR A 411 1.28 19.05 17.75
C TYR A 411 1.58 20.21 18.70
N VAL A 412 1.80 21.40 18.16
CA VAL A 412 2.09 22.60 18.94
C VAL A 412 0.93 23.57 18.80
N GLY A 413 0.29 23.86 19.92
CA GLY A 413 -0.78 24.84 20.03
C GLY A 413 -0.38 26.04 20.88
N ASP A 414 -1.24 27.07 20.91
CA ASP A 414 -1.01 28.32 21.68
C ASP A 414 -1.15 28.15 23.19
N LYS A 415 -1.72 27.03 23.69
CA LYS A 415 -1.92 26.71 25.10
C LYS A 415 -1.16 25.48 25.59
N GLY A 416 -0.50 24.75 24.68
CA GLY A 416 0.22 23.53 25.03
C GLY A 416 0.61 22.71 23.83
N ILE A 417 1.01 21.47 24.11
CA ILE A 417 1.43 20.52 23.07
C ILE A 417 0.78 19.15 23.29
N ILE A 418 0.63 18.40 22.20
CA ILE A 418 0.36 16.95 22.24
C ILE A 418 1.56 16.23 21.64
N LEU A 419 2.20 15.38 22.45
CA LEU A 419 3.27 14.48 22.03
C LEU A 419 2.71 13.05 21.92
N ALA A 420 2.97 12.37 20.81
CA ALA A 420 2.52 11.01 20.57
C ALA A 420 3.56 10.19 19.81
N GLY A 421 3.39 8.88 19.76
CA GLY A 421 4.14 8.02 18.84
C GLY A 421 3.84 8.34 17.39
N PHE A 422 4.62 7.79 16.49
CA PHE A 422 4.66 8.13 15.05
C PHE A 422 3.27 8.21 14.37
N ASN A 423 2.37 7.31 14.71
CA ASN A 423 0.99 7.24 14.19
C ASN A 423 -0.05 7.84 15.15
N GLY A 424 0.36 8.71 16.05
CA GLY A 424 -0.50 9.29 17.08
C GLY A 424 -0.70 8.39 18.31
N ASN A 425 -0.04 7.24 18.39
CA ASN A 425 -0.20 6.29 19.49
C ASN A 425 0.21 6.89 20.85
N ASN A 426 -0.50 6.52 21.93
CA ASN A 426 -0.23 6.97 23.30
C ASN A 426 -0.07 8.49 23.41
N PRO A 427 -1.03 9.30 22.95
CA PRO A 427 -0.93 10.75 22.99
C PRO A 427 -0.88 11.27 24.43
N ARG A 428 -0.11 12.34 24.65
CA ARG A 428 0.02 13.03 25.95
C ARG A 428 -0.04 14.51 25.75
N VAL A 429 -0.78 15.19 26.61
CA VAL A 429 -0.92 16.64 26.64
C VAL A 429 0.08 17.23 27.61
N TYR A 430 0.74 18.31 27.23
CA TYR A 430 1.60 19.13 28.09
C TYR A 430 1.17 20.60 28.01
N PRO A 431 1.05 21.31 29.16
CA PRO A 431 1.21 20.81 30.53
C PRO A 431 0.28 19.63 30.84
N GLU A 432 0.76 18.70 31.66
CA GLU A 432 0.00 17.50 32.00
C GLU A 432 -1.39 17.83 32.58
N SER A 433 -2.41 17.13 32.15
CA SER A 433 -3.78 17.30 32.62
C SER A 433 -4.41 15.93 32.92
N LYS A 434 -5.08 15.82 34.08
CA LYS A 434 -5.85 14.61 34.41
C LYS A 434 -7.06 14.41 33.49
N LYS A 435 -7.53 15.47 32.84
CA LYS A 435 -8.67 15.43 31.90
C LYS A 435 -8.29 14.71 30.59
N TYR A 436 -7.06 14.89 30.11
CA TYR A 436 -6.60 14.40 28.84
C TYR A 436 -5.60 13.27 29.04
N GLN A 437 -6.14 12.09 29.34
CA GLN A 437 -5.35 10.88 29.52
C GLN A 437 -5.76 9.85 28.47
N PRO A 438 -4.80 9.12 27.85
CA PRO A 438 -5.17 7.99 27.01
C PRO A 438 -5.87 6.93 27.88
N PRO A 439 -6.84 6.20 27.33
CA PRO A 439 -7.49 5.12 28.05
C PRO A 439 -6.44 4.09 28.50
N ALA A 440 -6.67 3.49 29.67
CA ALA A 440 -5.85 2.38 30.13
C ALA A 440 -5.76 1.34 29.00
N ARG A 441 -4.53 0.84 28.74
CA ARG A 441 -4.17 -0.02 27.61
C ARG A 441 -5.26 -1.05 27.33
N GLN A 442 -6.03 -0.84 26.27
CA GLN A 442 -6.96 -1.85 25.78
C GLN A 442 -6.19 -3.07 25.27
N PRO A 443 -6.76 -4.28 25.36
CA PRO A 443 -6.22 -5.43 24.63
C PRO A 443 -5.93 -5.02 23.19
N ARG A 444 -4.84 -5.52 22.61
CA ARG A 444 -4.50 -5.27 21.20
C ARG A 444 -5.75 -5.52 20.35
N GLY A 445 -6.40 -4.45 19.92
CA GLY A 445 -7.43 -4.51 18.89
C GLY A 445 -6.82 -4.96 17.56
N ASP A 446 -7.67 -5.13 16.57
CA ASP A 446 -7.24 -5.49 15.23
C ASP A 446 -6.17 -4.52 14.72
N ARG A 447 -5.18 -5.05 14.01
CA ARG A 447 -4.14 -4.20 13.42
C ARG A 447 -4.79 -3.23 12.44
N PRO A 448 -4.39 -1.95 12.39
CA PRO A 448 -4.97 -0.96 11.46
C PRO A 448 -5.03 -1.44 10.01
N ARG A 449 -4.05 -2.23 9.58
CA ARG A 449 -4.00 -2.86 8.26
C ARG A 449 -5.13 -3.86 8.06
N ASP A 450 -5.44 -4.69 9.05
CA ASP A 450 -6.52 -5.68 8.96
C ASP A 450 -7.85 -4.99 8.80
N VAL A 451 -8.10 -3.91 9.57
CA VAL A 451 -9.30 -3.08 9.45
C VAL A 451 -9.43 -2.48 8.04
N ALA A 452 -8.34 -1.97 7.46
CA ALA A 452 -8.36 -1.42 6.10
C ALA A 452 -8.69 -2.49 5.04
N ILE A 453 -8.17 -3.70 5.20
CA ILE A 453 -8.45 -4.82 4.30
C ILE A 453 -9.90 -5.29 4.46
N ASP A 454 -10.42 -5.39 5.70
CA ASP A 454 -11.80 -5.82 5.96
C ASP A 454 -12.82 -4.83 5.40
N GLN A 455 -12.57 -3.52 5.55
CA GLN A 455 -13.38 -2.47 4.93
C GLN A 455 -13.36 -2.58 3.40
N TRP A 456 -12.19 -2.86 2.81
CA TRP A 456 -12.05 -3.01 1.37
C TRP A 456 -12.80 -4.24 0.85
N VAL A 457 -12.66 -5.40 1.49
CA VAL A 457 -13.38 -6.64 1.13
C VAL A 457 -14.90 -6.42 1.23
N SER A 458 -15.36 -5.75 2.29
CA SER A 458 -16.77 -5.39 2.45
C SER A 458 -17.27 -4.48 1.32
N ALA A 459 -16.48 -3.48 0.93
CA ALA A 459 -16.82 -2.58 -0.17
C ALA A 459 -16.84 -3.31 -1.53
N CYS A 460 -15.91 -4.23 -1.78
CA CYS A 460 -15.91 -5.09 -2.97
C CYS A 460 -17.21 -5.92 -3.10
N LYS A 461 -17.79 -6.30 -1.97
CA LYS A 461 -19.06 -7.04 -1.88
C LYS A 461 -20.29 -6.14 -1.94
N GLY A 462 -20.12 -4.84 -2.16
CA GLY A 462 -21.23 -3.91 -2.32
C GLY A 462 -21.85 -3.42 -1.01
N SER A 463 -21.10 -3.35 0.10
CA SER A 463 -21.60 -2.82 1.39
C SER A 463 -22.10 -1.36 1.34
N GLY A 464 -21.79 -0.63 0.27
CA GLY A 464 -22.15 0.78 0.10
C GLY A 464 -21.26 1.75 0.88
N GLN A 465 -20.35 1.27 1.74
CA GLN A 465 -19.40 2.10 2.48
C GLN A 465 -18.03 2.07 1.81
N ALA A 466 -17.50 3.26 1.49
CA ALA A 466 -16.15 3.37 0.98
C ALA A 466 -15.13 3.11 2.11
N PRO A 467 -14.03 2.38 1.84
CA PRO A 467 -12.95 2.21 2.80
C PRO A 467 -12.37 3.56 3.24
N LEU A 468 -12.01 3.70 4.51
CA LEU A 468 -11.46 4.94 5.06
C LEU A 468 -10.05 5.27 4.53
N ALA A 469 -9.36 4.30 3.95
CA ALA A 469 -8.08 4.48 3.27
C ALA A 469 -8.19 4.37 1.74
N ASN A 470 -9.35 4.73 1.16
CA ASN A 470 -9.55 4.71 -0.28
C ASN A 470 -8.68 5.75 -1.02
N PHE A 471 -8.56 5.61 -2.33
CA PHE A 471 -7.68 6.46 -3.14
C PHE A 471 -8.09 7.93 -3.14
N GLU A 472 -9.38 8.26 -2.98
CA GLU A 472 -9.84 9.65 -2.92
C GLU A 472 -9.35 10.37 -1.66
N ILE A 473 -9.41 9.67 -0.52
CA ILE A 473 -8.91 10.20 0.77
C ILE A 473 -7.37 10.25 0.77
N GLN A 474 -6.72 9.26 0.16
CA GLN A 474 -5.26 9.16 0.18
C GLN A 474 -4.56 10.01 -0.88
N SER A 475 -5.25 10.43 -1.94
CA SER A 475 -4.65 11.25 -3.02
C SER A 475 -4.11 12.60 -2.51
N PRO A 476 -4.85 13.43 -1.76
CA PRO A 476 -4.31 14.69 -1.25
C PRO A 476 -3.17 14.51 -0.24
N VAL A 477 -3.19 13.43 0.55
CA VAL A 477 -2.09 13.06 1.46
C VAL A 477 -0.85 12.69 0.67
N THR A 478 -1.03 11.90 -0.40
CA THR A 478 0.03 11.49 -1.31
C THR A 478 0.65 12.68 -2.03
N GLU A 479 -0.17 13.61 -2.51
CA GLU A 479 0.27 14.84 -3.13
C GLU A 479 1.18 15.66 -2.20
N ALA A 480 0.83 15.75 -0.92
CA ALA A 480 1.59 16.51 0.06
C ALA A 480 3.01 15.94 0.26
N PHE A 481 3.16 14.63 0.51
CA PHE A 481 4.50 14.08 0.71
C PHE A 481 5.30 13.99 -0.60
N LEU A 482 4.66 13.81 -1.76
CA LEU A 482 5.35 13.81 -3.05
C LEU A 482 5.89 15.21 -3.42
N LEU A 483 5.19 16.28 -3.06
CA LEU A 483 5.76 17.64 -3.15
C LEU A 483 7.02 17.76 -2.30
N GLY A 484 7.05 17.19 -1.11
CA GLY A 484 8.25 17.11 -0.29
C GLY A 484 9.36 16.26 -0.92
N CYS A 485 9.02 15.15 -1.56
CA CYS A 485 9.99 14.35 -2.33
C CYS A 485 10.61 15.15 -3.50
N ILE A 486 9.82 16.03 -4.15
CA ILE A 486 10.35 16.96 -5.16
C ILE A 486 11.27 17.99 -4.50
N ALA A 487 10.87 18.58 -3.38
CA ALA A 487 11.67 19.56 -2.66
C ALA A 487 13.03 18.99 -2.20
N GLN A 488 13.08 17.72 -1.78
CA GLN A 488 14.33 17.03 -1.39
C GLN A 488 15.33 16.89 -2.54
N ARG A 489 14.89 16.93 -3.81
CA ARG A 489 15.78 16.96 -4.98
C ARG A 489 16.45 18.32 -5.18
N PHE A 490 15.85 19.38 -4.63
CA PHE A 490 16.25 20.78 -4.81
C PHE A 490 16.30 21.49 -3.46
N PRO A 491 17.17 21.06 -2.54
CA PRO A 491 17.23 21.62 -1.20
C PRO A 491 17.53 23.11 -1.26
N GLY A 492 16.80 23.89 -0.45
CA GLY A 492 16.86 25.35 -0.42
C GLY A 492 16.01 26.07 -1.46
N GLU A 493 15.42 25.34 -2.43
CA GLU A 493 14.42 25.93 -3.33
C GLU A 493 13.02 25.77 -2.73
N ARG A 494 12.30 26.90 -2.55
CA ARG A 494 10.90 26.88 -2.12
C ARG A 494 9.99 26.57 -3.30
N ILE A 495 9.07 25.63 -3.10
CA ILE A 495 8.00 25.29 -4.04
C ILE A 495 6.75 26.08 -3.63
N GLU A 496 6.16 26.85 -4.57
CA GLU A 496 4.84 27.44 -4.46
C GLU A 496 3.86 26.62 -5.28
N TRP A 497 2.87 25.99 -4.60
CA TRP A 497 1.98 25.01 -5.20
C TRP A 497 0.57 25.53 -5.44
N ASP A 498 0.09 25.43 -6.67
CA ASP A 498 -1.31 25.65 -7.05
C ASP A 498 -2.00 24.27 -7.20
N THR A 499 -2.71 23.86 -6.15
CA THR A 499 -3.43 22.59 -6.12
C THR A 499 -4.49 22.50 -7.22
N ALA A 500 -5.19 23.58 -7.55
CA ALA A 500 -6.25 23.57 -8.56
C ALA A 500 -5.68 23.28 -9.95
N LYS A 501 -4.52 23.86 -10.26
CA LYS A 501 -3.84 23.67 -11.55
C LYS A 501 -2.89 22.49 -11.58
N MET A 502 -2.66 21.84 -10.42
CA MET A 502 -1.62 20.80 -10.26
C MET A 502 -0.26 21.31 -10.80
N ARG A 503 0.16 22.49 -10.32
CA ARG A 503 1.33 23.17 -10.89
C ARG A 503 2.17 23.88 -9.82
N ILE A 504 3.48 23.79 -9.96
CA ILE A 504 4.46 24.63 -9.27
C ILE A 504 4.50 25.98 -10.01
N THR A 505 4.15 27.06 -9.30
CA THR A 505 3.93 28.38 -9.94
C THR A 505 5.20 29.21 -10.06
N ASN A 506 6.19 28.96 -9.23
CA ASN A 506 7.43 29.72 -9.15
C ASN A 506 8.64 29.06 -9.85
N SER A 507 8.47 27.84 -10.40
CA SER A 507 9.56 27.13 -11.10
C SER A 507 9.02 26.22 -12.20
N GLU A 508 9.27 26.57 -13.46
CA GLU A 508 8.89 25.73 -14.60
C GLU A 508 9.68 24.42 -14.64
N LYS A 509 10.96 24.45 -14.28
CA LYS A 509 11.84 23.27 -14.20
C LYS A 509 11.26 22.20 -13.29
N LEU A 510 10.70 22.57 -12.14
CA LEU A 510 10.19 21.63 -11.16
C LEU A 510 8.88 20.97 -11.60
N ASN A 511 8.12 21.58 -12.52
CA ASN A 511 6.90 20.99 -13.06
C ASN A 511 7.15 19.66 -13.80
N GLY A 512 8.35 19.45 -14.35
CA GLY A 512 8.74 18.19 -14.96
C GLY A 512 8.74 16.99 -13.99
N TYR A 513 8.71 17.23 -12.67
CA TYR A 513 8.67 16.17 -11.63
C TYR A 513 7.27 15.94 -11.07
N VAL A 514 6.30 16.78 -11.41
CA VAL A 514 4.90 16.65 -10.94
C VAL A 514 4.21 15.47 -11.61
N ASP A 515 4.40 15.36 -12.93
CA ASP A 515 3.80 14.32 -13.77
C ASP A 515 4.77 13.92 -14.91
N PRO A 516 5.91 13.31 -14.57
CA PRO A 516 6.90 12.94 -15.57
C PRO A 516 6.35 11.85 -16.50
N ALA A 517 6.63 11.97 -17.79
CA ALA A 517 6.36 10.89 -18.73
C ALA A 517 7.26 9.70 -18.42
N GLY A 518 6.67 8.55 -18.21
CA GLY A 518 7.41 7.29 -18.13
C GLY A 518 7.88 6.83 -19.52
N ARG A 519 8.84 5.93 -19.57
CA ARG A 519 9.18 5.26 -20.83
C ARG A 519 8.04 4.35 -21.28
N ASP A 520 7.97 4.07 -22.56
CA ASP A 520 7.06 3.08 -23.10
C ASP A 520 7.39 1.68 -22.55
N LEU A 521 6.34 0.99 -22.10
CA LEU A 521 6.52 -0.38 -21.61
C LEU A 521 6.84 -1.33 -22.77
N PRO A 522 7.72 -2.31 -22.57
CA PRO A 522 8.00 -3.31 -23.59
C PRO A 522 6.71 -4.01 -24.03
N ALA A 523 6.64 -4.44 -25.30
CA ALA A 523 5.51 -5.21 -25.78
C ALA A 523 5.31 -6.47 -24.92
N VAL A 524 4.05 -6.86 -24.71
CA VAL A 524 3.75 -8.15 -24.06
C VAL A 524 4.27 -9.25 -24.96
N ALA A 525 5.10 -10.15 -24.43
CA ALA A 525 5.54 -11.30 -25.19
C ALA A 525 4.29 -12.10 -25.65
N ALA A 526 4.19 -12.33 -26.94
CA ALA A 526 3.16 -13.23 -27.46
C ALA A 526 3.43 -14.63 -26.90
N GLY A 527 2.59 -15.07 -25.97
CA GLY A 527 2.66 -16.38 -25.34
C GLY A 527 2.05 -17.47 -26.22
#